data_e4162de7014426fc7a5df10414e22c71
#
_entry.id   e4162de7014426fc7a5df10414e22c71
#
_cell.length_a   1.000
_cell.length_b   1.000
_cell.length_c   1.000
_cell.angle_alpha   90.00
_cell.angle_beta   90.00
_cell.angle_gamma   90.00
#
_symmetry.space_group_name_H-M   'P 1'
#
loop_
_entity.id
_entity.type
_entity.pdbx_description
1 polymer ?
#
loop_
_entity_poly.entity_id
_entity_poly.type
_entity_poly.pdbx_seq_one_letter_code
_entity_poly.pdbx_strand_id
1 'polypeptide(L)'
;MSVNTTTTGDSPATGQQGISMPAPAAATSNAKIMRTAGIILLAIGVAAPFLSGNFLIFQLTMMMIYAIAILGLNILTGINGQFSLGHGAFYAVGAYTAAIMMDQFGVGYLWTLPMAGIICFVVGFLFGLPALRLEGVYLALATFALAVVTPQLFKLTPFEHWTSGVMGIVISKPEAPFGLPLNPDQWLYFLTFAVGLVAYVCARNLVGSRTGRA
;
A
#
# COMPACT_ATOMS: atom_id res chain seq x y z
N MET A 1 -55.86 -66.68 -9.79
CA MET A 1 -54.63 -67.43 -9.59
C MET A 1 -53.60 -66.46 -8.96
N SER A 2 -53.46 -66.65 -7.66
CA SER A 2 -52.65 -65.82 -6.77
C SER A 2 -51.19 -66.13 -6.90
N VAL A 3 -50.35 -65.09 -6.92
CA VAL A 3 -48.94 -65.22 -6.43
C VAL A 3 -48.58 -63.98 -5.67
N ASN A 4 -48.44 -64.19 -4.40
CA ASN A 4 -47.95 -63.31 -3.36
C ASN A 4 -46.44 -63.42 -3.32
N THR A 5 -45.68 -62.33 -3.46
CA THR A 5 -44.25 -62.30 -3.12
C THR A 5 -43.93 -61.03 -2.33
N THR A 6 -43.99 -61.17 -1.04
CA THR A 6 -43.32 -60.30 -0.06
C THR A 6 -41.80 -60.37 -0.23
N THR A 7 -41.13 -59.26 -0.51
CA THR A 7 -39.71 -59.12 -0.28
C THR A 7 -39.46 -57.91 0.65
N THR A 8 -39.19 -58.30 1.90
CA THR A 8 -38.58 -57.49 2.91
C THR A 8 -37.15 -57.06 2.42
N GLY A 9 -36.96 -55.81 2.11
CA GLY A 9 -35.67 -55.25 1.83
C GLY A 9 -35.15 -54.47 3.05
N ASP A 10 -34.34 -55.13 3.84
CA ASP A 10 -33.52 -54.51 4.87
C ASP A 10 -32.60 -53.48 4.26
N SER A 11 -32.83 -52.21 4.61
CA SER A 11 -31.94 -51.12 4.26
C SER A 11 -30.91 -50.98 5.42
N PRO A 12 -29.62 -51.18 5.17
CA PRO A 12 -28.64 -50.92 6.23
C PRO A 12 -28.57 -49.41 6.47
N ALA A 13 -28.91 -49.03 7.70
CA ALA A 13 -28.69 -47.70 8.21
C ALA A 13 -27.19 -47.35 8.12
N THR A 14 -26.81 -46.60 7.11
CA THR A 14 -25.50 -46.01 6.98
C THR A 14 -25.34 -44.96 8.09
N GLY A 15 -24.66 -45.36 9.14
CA GLY A 15 -24.29 -44.46 10.23
C GLY A 15 -23.52 -43.27 9.68
N GLN A 16 -24.16 -42.13 9.66
CA GLN A 16 -23.47 -40.85 9.53
C GLN A 16 -22.61 -40.69 10.78
N GLN A 17 -21.36 -41.15 10.74
CA GLN A 17 -20.35 -40.71 11.65
C GLN A 17 -20.19 -39.22 11.43
N GLY A 18 -20.80 -38.41 12.29
CA GLY A 18 -20.58 -37.00 12.41
C GLY A 18 -19.09 -36.78 12.62
N ILE A 19 -18.42 -36.30 11.56
CA ILE A 19 -17.06 -35.77 11.67
C ILE A 19 -17.19 -34.57 12.59
N SER A 20 -16.94 -34.78 13.89
CA SER A 20 -16.78 -33.68 14.83
C SER A 20 -15.53 -32.91 14.45
N MET A 21 -15.72 -31.83 13.74
CA MET A 21 -14.62 -30.87 13.49
C MET A 21 -14.13 -30.38 14.88
N PRO A 22 -12.84 -30.53 15.18
CA PRO A 22 -12.32 -30.02 16.43
C PRO A 22 -12.54 -28.49 16.46
N ALA A 23 -13.14 -28.03 17.55
CA ALA A 23 -13.38 -26.60 17.77
C ALA A 23 -12.07 -25.81 17.62
N PRO A 24 -12.10 -24.58 17.04
CA PRO A 24 -10.90 -23.78 16.81
C PRO A 24 -10.37 -23.20 18.13
N ALA A 25 -9.68 -23.99 18.92
CA ALA A 25 -9.02 -23.56 20.15
C ALA A 25 -7.73 -22.74 19.89
N ALA A 26 -7.31 -22.55 18.62
CA ALA A 26 -6.07 -21.90 18.26
C ALA A 26 -6.18 -20.38 17.97
N ALA A 27 -7.39 -19.82 17.85
CA ALA A 27 -7.58 -18.44 17.40
C ALA A 27 -7.10 -17.36 18.39
N THR A 28 -7.20 -17.63 19.68
CA THR A 28 -6.82 -16.65 20.73
C THR A 28 -5.31 -16.60 21.00
N SER A 29 -4.60 -17.72 20.81
CA SER A 29 -3.14 -17.79 20.95
C SER A 29 -2.45 -17.03 19.79
N ASN A 30 -2.93 -17.20 18.56
CA ASN A 30 -2.37 -16.55 17.39
C ASN A 30 -2.54 -15.01 17.42
N ALA A 31 -3.63 -14.50 17.97
CA ALA A 31 -3.84 -13.06 18.11
C ALA A 31 -2.86 -12.40 19.09
N LYS A 32 -2.53 -13.08 20.19
CA LYS A 32 -1.53 -12.61 21.16
C LYS A 32 -0.13 -12.66 20.55
N ILE A 33 0.22 -13.74 19.88
CA ILE A 33 1.51 -13.89 19.17
C ILE A 33 1.66 -12.79 18.09
N MET A 34 0.63 -12.54 17.29
CA MET A 34 0.65 -11.48 16.28
C MET A 34 0.80 -10.08 16.88
N ARG A 35 0.15 -9.79 18.00
CA ARG A 35 0.33 -8.50 18.71
C ARG A 35 1.74 -8.37 19.25
N THR A 36 2.27 -9.41 19.88
CA THR A 36 3.63 -9.39 20.44
C THR A 36 4.66 -9.25 19.33
N ALA A 37 4.53 -9.99 18.24
CA ALA A 37 5.39 -9.87 17.06
C ALA A 37 5.34 -8.46 16.45
N GLY A 38 4.15 -7.85 16.36
CA GLY A 38 3.98 -6.48 15.89
C GLY A 38 4.68 -5.44 16.78
N ILE A 39 4.58 -5.60 18.10
CA ILE A 39 5.25 -4.71 19.07
C ILE A 39 6.78 -4.86 18.97
N ILE A 40 7.28 -6.09 18.86
CA ILE A 40 8.72 -6.37 18.70
C ILE A 40 9.23 -5.75 17.38
N LEU A 41 8.51 -5.92 16.28
CA LEU A 41 8.87 -5.36 14.99
C LEU A 41 8.91 -3.82 15.04
N LEU A 42 7.95 -3.21 15.72
CA LEU A 42 7.89 -1.76 15.91
C LEU A 42 9.04 -1.28 16.78
N ALA A 43 9.38 -1.97 17.85
CA ALA A 43 10.51 -1.65 18.71
C ALA A 43 11.85 -1.75 17.96
N ILE A 44 12.03 -2.81 17.15
CA ILE A 44 13.20 -2.98 16.28
C ILE A 44 13.26 -1.83 15.27
N GLY A 45 12.12 -1.48 14.64
CA GLY A 45 12.04 -0.37 13.69
C GLY A 45 12.45 0.98 14.29
N VAL A 46 12.08 1.25 15.53
CA VAL A 46 12.46 2.49 16.23
C VAL A 46 13.93 2.46 16.67
N ALA A 47 14.47 1.30 17.04
CA ALA A 47 15.87 1.17 17.49
C ALA A 47 16.87 1.14 16.32
N ALA A 48 16.45 0.68 15.15
CA ALA A 48 17.34 0.48 13.98
C ALA A 48 18.18 1.71 13.61
N PRO A 49 17.67 2.96 13.54
CA PRO A 49 18.46 4.10 13.14
C PRO A 49 19.55 4.51 14.14
N PHE A 50 19.48 4.04 15.39
CA PHE A 50 20.49 4.32 16.41
C PHE A 50 21.64 3.31 16.40
N LEU A 51 21.39 2.10 15.89
CA LEU A 51 22.38 1.02 15.82
C LEU A 51 23.04 0.90 14.44
N SER A 52 22.48 1.57 13.42
CA SER A 52 22.89 1.39 12.03
C SER A 52 23.69 2.59 11.51
N GLY A 53 24.66 2.34 10.61
CA GLY A 53 25.36 3.39 9.88
C GLY A 53 24.46 4.10 8.86
N ASN A 54 24.82 5.31 8.45
CA ASN A 54 24.03 6.17 7.54
C ASN A 54 23.62 5.46 6.24
N PHE A 55 24.47 4.62 5.68
CA PHE A 55 24.15 3.85 4.47
C PHE A 55 22.97 2.86 4.70
N LEU A 56 23.00 2.15 5.82
CA LEU A 56 21.96 1.20 6.20
C LEU A 56 20.62 1.91 6.47
N ILE A 57 20.66 3.07 7.13
CA ILE A 57 19.48 3.90 7.39
C ILE A 57 18.84 4.34 6.06
N PHE A 58 19.64 4.81 5.12
CA PHE A 58 19.16 5.17 3.78
C PHE A 58 18.50 3.98 3.08
N GLN A 59 19.11 2.80 3.12
CA GLN A 59 18.57 1.59 2.50
C GLN A 59 17.26 1.13 3.14
N LEU A 60 17.18 1.17 4.48
CA LEU A 60 15.94 0.88 5.22
C LEU A 60 14.83 1.87 4.89
N THR A 61 15.16 3.16 4.76
CA THR A 61 14.19 4.19 4.34
C THR A 61 13.64 3.88 2.95
N MET A 62 14.49 3.53 2.00
CA MET A 62 14.06 3.14 0.66
C MET A 62 13.17 1.90 0.68
N MET A 63 13.53 0.87 1.47
CA MET A 63 12.68 -0.32 1.64
C MET A 63 11.30 0.04 2.19
N MET A 64 11.22 0.95 3.17
CA MET A 64 9.93 1.37 3.72
C MET A 64 9.08 2.16 2.71
N ILE A 65 9.70 3.03 1.90
CA ILE A 65 9.00 3.76 0.84
C ILE A 65 8.37 2.77 -0.15
N TYR A 66 9.14 1.77 -0.60
CA TYR A 66 8.61 0.72 -1.48
C TYR A 66 7.55 -0.14 -0.78
N ALA A 67 7.71 -0.43 0.50
CA ALA A 67 6.70 -1.17 1.26
C ALA A 67 5.37 -0.42 1.34
N ILE A 68 5.38 0.92 1.51
CA ILE A 68 4.18 1.76 1.48
C ILE A 68 3.52 1.70 0.08
N ALA A 69 4.32 1.78 -0.98
CA ALA A 69 3.82 1.68 -2.35
C ALA A 69 3.19 0.31 -2.62
N ILE A 70 3.85 -0.78 -2.21
CA ILE A 70 3.34 -2.15 -2.34
C ILE A 70 2.08 -2.36 -1.50
N LEU A 71 1.98 -1.74 -0.31
CA LEU A 71 0.77 -1.79 0.51
C LEU A 71 -0.44 -1.24 -0.25
N GLY A 72 -0.29 -0.09 -0.92
CA GLY A 72 -1.33 0.49 -1.76
C GLY A 72 -1.72 -0.42 -2.93
N LEU A 73 -0.72 -0.98 -3.62
CA LEU A 73 -0.94 -1.92 -4.71
C LEU A 73 -1.66 -3.20 -4.24
N ASN A 74 -1.31 -3.72 -3.06
CA ASN A 74 -1.92 -4.91 -2.49
C ASN A 74 -3.42 -4.71 -2.18
N ILE A 75 -3.82 -3.52 -1.75
CA ILE A 75 -5.25 -3.20 -1.58
C ILE A 75 -5.99 -3.28 -2.92
N LEU A 76 -5.40 -2.73 -3.96
CA LEU A 76 -6.02 -2.68 -5.29
C LEU A 76 -6.06 -4.06 -5.95
N THR A 77 -4.95 -4.78 -5.97
CA THR A 77 -4.84 -6.08 -6.66
C THR A 77 -5.28 -7.25 -5.79
N GLY A 78 -4.96 -7.23 -4.48
CA GLY A 78 -5.21 -8.35 -3.59
C GLY A 78 -6.64 -8.41 -3.08
N ILE A 79 -7.27 -7.26 -2.85
CA ILE A 79 -8.63 -7.19 -2.28
C ILE A 79 -9.67 -6.94 -3.37
N ASN A 80 -9.39 -6.00 -4.27
CA ASN A 80 -10.32 -5.62 -5.34
C ASN A 80 -10.18 -6.50 -6.60
N GLY A 81 -9.18 -7.38 -6.67
CA GLY A 81 -8.94 -8.28 -7.80
C GLY A 81 -8.60 -7.59 -9.12
N GLN A 82 -8.32 -6.29 -9.10
CA GLN A 82 -8.01 -5.52 -10.30
C GLN A 82 -6.50 -5.48 -10.54
N PHE A 83 -6.07 -5.99 -11.69
CA PHE A 83 -4.66 -5.88 -12.10
C PHE A 83 -4.37 -4.44 -12.56
N SER A 84 -3.59 -3.71 -11.75
CA SER A 84 -3.15 -2.36 -12.11
C SER A 84 -1.63 -2.30 -12.20
N LEU A 85 -1.13 -1.91 -13.35
CA LEU A 85 0.28 -1.60 -13.61
C LEU A 85 0.59 -0.09 -13.51
N GLY A 86 -0.44 0.72 -13.20
CA GLY A 86 -0.37 2.18 -13.14
C GLY A 86 0.17 2.77 -11.84
N HIS A 87 0.51 1.95 -10.85
CA HIS A 87 0.90 2.44 -9.53
C HIS A 87 2.12 3.38 -9.57
N GLY A 88 3.07 3.10 -10.48
CA GLY A 88 4.23 3.95 -10.73
C GLY A 88 3.88 5.36 -11.19
N ALA A 89 2.76 5.54 -11.93
CA ALA A 89 2.30 6.86 -12.33
C ALA A 89 1.91 7.73 -11.12
N PHE A 90 1.15 7.18 -10.19
CA PHE A 90 0.75 7.90 -8.97
C PHE A 90 1.94 8.19 -8.06
N TYR A 91 2.90 7.27 -8.00
CA TYR A 91 4.15 7.49 -7.29
C TYR A 91 4.91 8.69 -7.90
N ALA A 92 5.03 8.75 -9.23
CA ALA A 92 5.66 9.87 -9.93
C ALA A 92 4.90 11.19 -9.71
N VAL A 93 3.57 11.19 -9.82
CA VAL A 93 2.75 12.39 -9.56
C VAL A 93 2.98 12.90 -8.14
N GLY A 94 2.96 12.03 -7.15
CA GLY A 94 3.21 12.42 -5.75
C GLY A 94 4.60 12.99 -5.53
N ALA A 95 5.63 12.35 -6.08
CA ALA A 95 7.01 12.78 -5.98
C ALA A 95 7.24 14.15 -6.65
N TYR A 96 6.77 14.34 -7.90
CA TYR A 96 6.89 15.61 -8.59
C TYR A 96 6.10 16.73 -7.91
N THR A 97 4.90 16.43 -7.39
CA THR A 97 4.11 17.41 -6.64
C THR A 97 4.89 17.91 -5.41
N ALA A 98 5.43 17.00 -4.61
CA ALA A 98 6.20 17.36 -3.43
C ALA A 98 7.46 18.15 -3.82
N ALA A 99 8.16 17.70 -4.87
CA ALA A 99 9.37 18.35 -5.38
C ALA A 99 9.11 19.78 -5.84
N ILE A 100 8.11 19.99 -6.66
CA ILE A 100 7.72 21.32 -7.18
C ILE A 100 7.31 22.25 -6.04
N MET A 101 6.56 21.75 -5.06
CA MET A 101 6.13 22.56 -3.92
C MET A 101 7.30 23.00 -3.05
N MET A 102 8.29 22.15 -2.87
CA MET A 102 9.49 22.50 -2.11
C MET A 102 10.38 23.46 -2.89
N ASP A 103 10.60 23.22 -4.17
CA ASP A 103 11.52 23.99 -5.01
C ASP A 103 10.95 25.35 -5.42
N GLN A 104 9.73 25.39 -5.95
CA GLN A 104 9.14 26.61 -6.51
C GLN A 104 8.40 27.46 -5.47
N PHE A 105 7.74 26.82 -4.51
CA PHE A 105 6.91 27.52 -3.52
C PHE A 105 7.56 27.62 -2.15
N GLY A 106 8.74 27.00 -1.94
CA GLY A 106 9.42 27.01 -0.65
C GLY A 106 8.60 26.39 0.50
N VAL A 107 7.63 25.54 0.17
CA VAL A 107 6.74 24.92 1.16
C VAL A 107 7.52 23.89 1.98
N GLY A 108 7.41 23.97 3.31
CA GLY A 108 8.05 23.01 4.18
C GLY A 108 7.60 21.58 3.89
N TYR A 109 8.55 20.63 3.90
CA TYR A 109 8.34 19.23 3.52
C TYR A 109 7.16 18.53 4.25
N LEU A 110 6.82 18.93 5.48
CA LEU A 110 5.68 18.37 6.21
C LEU A 110 4.33 18.70 5.54
N TRP A 111 4.22 19.89 4.94
CA TRP A 111 3.02 20.33 4.24
C TRP A 111 2.92 19.76 2.84
N THR A 112 4.03 19.35 2.24
CA THR A 112 4.01 18.72 0.91
C THR A 112 3.37 17.34 0.92
N LEU A 113 3.45 16.60 2.04
CA LEU A 113 2.85 15.28 2.18
C LEU A 113 1.32 15.28 2.00
N PRO A 114 0.53 16.07 2.77
CA PRO A 114 -0.92 16.11 2.58
C PRO A 114 -1.31 16.70 1.21
N MET A 115 -0.56 17.68 0.71
CA MET A 115 -0.84 18.27 -0.61
C MET A 115 -0.60 17.28 -1.74
N ALA A 116 0.51 16.54 -1.72
CA ALA A 116 0.76 15.47 -2.67
C ALA A 116 -0.33 14.39 -2.60
N GLY A 117 -0.79 14.06 -1.39
CA GLY A 117 -1.91 13.13 -1.18
C GLY A 117 -3.20 13.62 -1.83
N ILE A 118 -3.56 14.91 -1.67
CA ILE A 118 -4.76 15.51 -2.29
C ILE A 118 -4.64 15.49 -3.82
N ILE A 119 -3.49 15.88 -4.37
CA ILE A 119 -3.28 15.90 -5.82
C ILE A 119 -3.32 14.47 -6.39
N CYS A 120 -2.67 13.51 -5.73
CA CYS A 120 -2.77 12.10 -6.13
C CYS A 120 -4.20 11.58 -6.04
N PHE A 121 -4.98 11.99 -5.06
CA PHE A 121 -6.39 11.64 -4.95
C PHE A 121 -7.22 12.20 -6.11
N VAL A 122 -7.05 13.49 -6.43
CA VAL A 122 -7.75 14.13 -7.57
C VAL A 122 -7.37 13.46 -8.89
N VAL A 123 -6.08 13.26 -9.13
CA VAL A 123 -5.60 12.58 -10.34
C VAL A 123 -6.13 11.14 -10.39
N GLY A 124 -6.08 10.42 -9.27
CA GLY A 124 -6.60 9.06 -9.15
C GLY A 124 -8.10 8.97 -9.40
N PHE A 125 -8.88 9.95 -8.93
CA PHE A 125 -10.31 10.04 -9.19
C PHE A 125 -10.60 10.29 -10.67
N LEU A 126 -9.90 11.25 -11.29
CA LEU A 126 -10.07 11.56 -12.72
C LEU A 126 -9.74 10.36 -13.63
N PHE A 127 -8.66 9.65 -13.35
CA PHE A 127 -8.29 8.44 -14.12
C PHE A 127 -9.09 7.21 -13.72
N GLY A 128 -9.55 7.14 -12.48
CA GLY A 128 -10.36 6.04 -11.99
C GLY A 128 -11.75 5.98 -12.66
N LEU A 129 -12.39 7.12 -12.91
CA LEU A 129 -13.70 7.16 -13.56
C LEU A 129 -13.74 6.45 -14.92
N PRO A 130 -12.85 6.77 -15.90
CA PRO A 130 -12.80 6.00 -17.15
C PRO A 130 -12.31 4.56 -16.95
N ALA A 131 -11.43 4.32 -15.98
CA ALA A 131 -10.90 3.00 -15.68
C ALA A 131 -11.98 2.01 -15.20
N LEU A 132 -13.04 2.49 -14.52
CA LEU A 132 -14.19 1.68 -14.10
C LEU A 132 -14.95 1.05 -15.28
N ARG A 133 -14.78 1.56 -16.49
CA ARG A 133 -15.41 1.01 -17.71
C ARG A 133 -14.57 -0.06 -18.40
N LEU A 134 -13.35 -0.28 -17.92
CA LEU A 134 -12.39 -1.23 -18.50
C LEU A 134 -12.30 -2.46 -17.58
N GLU A 135 -12.33 -3.63 -18.19
CA GLU A 135 -12.24 -4.91 -17.46
C GLU A 135 -11.01 -5.71 -17.87
N GLY A 136 -10.47 -6.45 -16.91
CA GLY A 136 -9.41 -7.43 -17.13
C GLY A 136 -8.15 -6.84 -17.78
N VAL A 137 -7.76 -7.38 -18.94
CA VAL A 137 -6.53 -7.05 -19.66
C VAL A 137 -6.52 -5.60 -20.15
N TYR A 138 -7.67 -5.05 -20.54
CA TYR A 138 -7.76 -3.67 -21.04
C TYR A 138 -7.45 -2.65 -19.93
N LEU A 139 -7.87 -2.93 -18.71
CA LEU A 139 -7.53 -2.11 -17.55
C LEU A 139 -6.02 -2.17 -17.26
N ALA A 140 -5.42 -3.36 -17.31
CA ALA A 140 -3.99 -3.53 -17.12
C ALA A 140 -3.17 -2.76 -18.18
N LEU A 141 -3.56 -2.82 -19.46
CA LEU A 141 -2.89 -2.11 -20.55
C LEU A 141 -3.05 -0.58 -20.40
N ALA A 142 -4.24 -0.09 -20.06
CA ALA A 142 -4.49 1.34 -19.86
C ALA A 142 -3.67 1.90 -18.69
N THR A 143 -3.61 1.15 -17.58
CA THR A 143 -2.81 1.56 -16.41
C THR A 143 -1.31 1.46 -16.67
N PHE A 144 -0.86 0.50 -17.47
CA PHE A 144 0.52 0.42 -17.93
C PHE A 144 0.90 1.62 -18.81
N ALA A 145 0.04 1.96 -19.79
CA ALA A 145 0.25 3.16 -20.60
C ALA A 145 0.36 4.42 -19.73
N LEU A 146 -0.48 4.56 -18.73
CA LEU A 146 -0.42 5.66 -17.76
C LEU A 146 0.94 5.69 -17.04
N ALA A 147 1.44 4.53 -16.59
CA ALA A 147 2.73 4.45 -15.89
C ALA A 147 3.91 4.88 -16.78
N VAL A 148 3.86 4.56 -18.06
CA VAL A 148 4.92 4.93 -19.02
C VAL A 148 4.81 6.38 -19.45
N VAL A 149 3.61 6.88 -19.69
CA VAL A 149 3.36 8.24 -20.21
C VAL A 149 3.59 9.30 -19.12
N THR A 150 3.19 9.04 -17.88
CA THR A 150 3.25 10.05 -16.80
C THR A 150 4.65 10.63 -16.57
N PRO A 151 5.74 9.86 -16.44
CA PRO A 151 7.08 10.42 -16.32
C PRO A 151 7.53 11.21 -17.58
N GLN A 152 7.03 10.84 -18.76
CA GLN A 152 7.34 11.54 -20.00
C GLN A 152 6.63 12.89 -20.10
N LEU A 153 5.38 12.97 -19.59
CA LEU A 153 4.64 14.23 -19.52
C LEU A 153 5.39 15.28 -18.70
N PHE A 154 5.99 14.89 -17.57
CA PHE A 154 6.77 15.82 -16.74
C PHE A 154 8.06 16.32 -17.41
N LYS A 155 8.54 15.67 -18.47
CA LYS A 155 9.71 16.08 -19.24
C LYS A 155 9.38 16.96 -20.44
N LEU A 156 8.09 17.19 -20.73
CA LEU A 156 7.67 18.01 -21.86
C LEU A 156 7.99 19.49 -21.61
N THR A 157 8.33 20.21 -22.68
CA THR A 157 8.67 21.64 -22.67
C THR A 157 7.68 22.52 -21.88
N PRO A 158 6.35 22.34 -21.94
CA PRO A 158 5.42 23.15 -21.16
C PRO A 158 5.58 23.00 -19.63
N PHE A 159 6.06 21.85 -19.17
CA PHE A 159 6.25 21.56 -17.75
C PHE A 159 7.70 21.73 -17.30
N GLU A 160 8.63 21.94 -18.24
CA GLU A 160 10.07 22.03 -17.97
C GLU A 160 10.41 23.12 -16.98
N HIS A 161 9.69 24.25 -17.03
CA HIS A 161 9.85 25.34 -16.07
C HIS A 161 9.57 24.92 -14.61
N TRP A 162 8.69 23.93 -14.40
CA TRP A 162 8.27 23.47 -13.07
C TRP A 162 9.04 22.24 -12.62
N THR A 163 9.47 21.41 -13.56
CA THR A 163 10.04 20.09 -13.30
C THR A 163 11.54 20.00 -13.55
N SER A 164 12.15 21.09 -14.05
CA SER A 164 13.52 21.10 -14.59
C SER A 164 13.74 20.06 -15.71
N GLY A 165 12.67 19.63 -16.35
CA GLY A 165 12.69 18.75 -17.51
C GLY A 165 13.44 17.44 -17.31
N VAL A 166 14.43 17.19 -18.16
CA VAL A 166 15.23 15.94 -18.13
C VAL A 166 16.21 15.90 -16.97
N MET A 167 16.66 17.06 -16.47
CA MET A 167 17.63 17.14 -15.35
C MET A 167 16.99 16.77 -14.01
N GLY A 168 15.66 16.93 -13.89
CA GLY A 168 14.95 16.66 -12.65
C GLY A 168 15.20 17.72 -11.57
N ILE A 169 14.43 17.64 -10.50
CA ILE A 169 14.52 18.56 -9.36
C ILE A 169 15.45 17.95 -8.31
N VAL A 170 16.49 18.66 -7.93
CA VAL A 170 17.40 18.25 -6.86
C VAL A 170 16.98 18.92 -5.57
N ILE A 171 16.52 18.14 -4.60
CA ILE A 171 16.08 18.61 -3.30
C ILE A 171 17.08 18.21 -2.24
N SER A 172 17.48 19.17 -1.38
CA SER A 172 18.27 18.87 -0.19
C SER A 172 17.45 18.05 0.81
N LYS A 173 18.15 17.16 1.54
CA LYS A 173 17.49 16.37 2.61
C LYS A 173 16.92 17.30 3.68
N PRO A 174 15.70 17.07 4.15
CA PRO A 174 15.11 17.90 5.18
C PRO A 174 15.86 17.76 6.51
N GLU A 175 16.17 18.87 7.11
CA GLU A 175 16.74 18.90 8.46
C GLU A 175 15.66 18.62 9.50
N ALA A 176 16.07 18.08 10.65
CA ALA A 176 15.16 17.80 11.74
C ALA A 176 14.60 19.12 12.30
N PRO A 177 13.25 19.25 12.41
CA PRO A 177 12.64 20.43 13.02
C PRO A 177 12.98 20.48 14.52
N PHE A 178 12.87 21.66 15.11
CA PHE A 178 13.05 21.89 16.55
C PHE A 178 14.48 21.67 17.09
N GLY A 179 15.51 21.64 16.23
CA GLY A 179 16.90 21.48 16.67
C GLY A 179 17.22 20.12 17.32
N LEU A 180 16.47 19.09 16.97
CA LEU A 180 16.73 17.71 17.42
C LEU A 180 18.12 17.27 16.92
N PRO A 181 18.95 16.65 17.78
CA PRO A 181 20.29 16.16 17.40
C PRO A 181 20.19 14.87 16.58
N LEU A 182 19.43 14.90 15.48
CA LEU A 182 19.23 13.78 14.57
C LEU A 182 19.88 14.12 13.23
N ASN A 183 20.58 13.15 12.66
CA ASN A 183 21.07 13.27 11.30
C ASN A 183 19.89 13.37 10.32
N PRO A 184 20.04 14.10 9.18
CA PRO A 184 18.96 14.20 8.18
C PRO A 184 18.44 12.85 7.70
N ASP A 185 19.32 11.82 7.62
CA ASP A 185 18.92 10.46 7.24
C ASP A 185 18.07 9.78 8.32
N GLN A 186 18.39 9.96 9.59
CA GLN A 186 17.61 9.45 10.71
C GLN A 186 16.24 10.11 10.78
N TRP A 187 16.19 11.42 10.56
CA TRP A 187 14.94 12.16 10.52
C TRP A 187 14.02 11.66 9.39
N LEU A 188 14.57 11.52 8.17
CA LEU A 188 13.84 11.02 7.03
C LEU A 188 13.32 9.59 7.26
N TYR A 189 14.11 8.75 7.94
CA TYR A 189 13.70 7.41 8.34
C TYR A 189 12.48 7.45 9.27
N PHE A 190 12.52 8.24 10.34
CA PHE A 190 11.40 8.35 11.28
C PHE A 190 10.15 8.93 10.62
N LEU A 191 10.31 9.93 9.75
CA LEU A 191 9.20 10.48 8.98
C LEU A 191 8.54 9.41 8.10
N THR A 192 9.34 8.66 7.34
CA THR A 192 8.85 7.57 6.48
C THR A 192 8.20 6.46 7.31
N PHE A 193 8.78 6.12 8.45
CA PHE A 193 8.24 5.14 9.38
C PHE A 193 6.85 5.56 9.92
N ALA A 194 6.71 6.83 10.34
CA ALA A 194 5.45 7.38 10.81
C ALA A 194 4.38 7.35 9.71
N VAL A 195 4.72 7.80 8.49
CA VAL A 195 3.82 7.76 7.32
C VAL A 195 3.43 6.31 6.99
N GLY A 196 4.38 5.38 7.03
CA GLY A 196 4.12 3.96 6.80
C GLY A 196 3.17 3.36 7.82
N LEU A 197 3.32 3.73 9.10
CA LEU A 197 2.40 3.30 10.17
C LEU A 197 0.99 3.84 9.95
N VAL A 198 0.86 5.13 9.62
CA VAL A 198 -0.43 5.75 9.30
C VAL A 198 -1.06 5.06 8.09
N ALA A 199 -0.31 4.85 7.02
CA ALA A 199 -0.77 4.15 5.82
C ALA A 199 -1.26 2.73 6.15
N TYR A 200 -0.51 1.98 6.97
CA TYR A 200 -0.90 0.64 7.42
C TYR A 200 -2.20 0.65 8.24
N VAL A 201 -2.35 1.57 9.19
CA VAL A 201 -3.58 1.70 9.99
C VAL A 201 -4.77 2.07 9.11
N CYS A 202 -4.60 3.02 8.18
CA CYS A 202 -5.63 3.40 7.21
C CYS A 202 -6.03 2.21 6.32
N ALA A 203 -5.05 1.46 5.80
CA ALA A 203 -5.27 0.27 5.00
C ALA A 203 -6.05 -0.80 5.76
N ARG A 204 -5.64 -1.09 7.00
CA ARG A 204 -6.33 -2.04 7.87
C ARG A 204 -7.77 -1.63 8.17
N ASN A 205 -8.00 -0.35 8.46
CA ASN A 205 -9.33 0.19 8.72
C ASN A 205 -10.21 0.12 7.46
N LEU A 206 -9.64 0.43 6.29
CA LEU A 206 -10.34 0.35 5.00
C LEU A 206 -10.80 -1.08 4.72
N VAL A 207 -9.88 -2.05 4.84
CA VAL A 207 -10.17 -3.48 4.63
C VAL A 207 -11.19 -4.02 5.64
N GLY A 208 -11.14 -3.56 6.89
CA GLY A 208 -12.07 -3.95 7.94
C GLY A 208 -13.44 -3.26 7.86
N SER A 209 -13.59 -2.21 7.04
CA SER A 209 -14.81 -1.44 6.89
C SER A 209 -15.87 -2.17 6.05
N ARG A 210 -17.12 -1.66 6.08
CA ARG A 210 -18.20 -2.20 5.23
C ARG A 210 -17.90 -2.07 3.75
N THR A 211 -17.21 -1.00 3.37
CA THR A 211 -16.79 -0.72 1.97
C THR A 211 -15.73 -1.70 1.46
N GLY A 212 -14.87 -2.22 2.34
CA GLY A 212 -13.85 -3.20 1.94
C GLY A 212 -14.35 -4.66 1.93
N ARG A 213 -15.60 -4.90 2.32
CA ARG A 213 -16.25 -6.22 2.34
C ARG A 213 -17.36 -6.37 1.32
N ALA A 214 -17.66 -5.36 0.54
CA ALA A 214 -18.62 -5.33 -0.56
C ALA A 214 -17.93 -5.71 -1.88
#